data_acf41f08394e5470cc305b3f3bd720f4
#
_entry.id   acf41f08394e5470cc305b3f3bd720f4
#
_cell.length_a   1.000
_cell.length_b   1.000
_cell.length_c   1.000
_cell.angle_alpha   90.00
_cell.angle_beta   90.00
_cell.angle_gamma   90.00
#
_symmetry.space_group_name_H-M   'P 1'
#
loop_
_entity.id
_entity.type
_entity.pdbx_description
1 polymer ?
#
loop_
_entity_poly.entity_id
_entity_poly.type
_entity_poly.pdbx_seq_one_letter_code
_entity_poly.pdbx_strand_id
1 'polypeptide(L)'
;VKIAIVGAGRVGSSLGARWNAEGHDVIYGVRDPSDPRYAELGGTATPADAVLDADVVLVALPWDAVEEVLSGIDLSDAVVIDATNALAANSRELVGNPDLSGAQLIAQWGRSRRVIKAFNSTGAGNMADPTYSGGTPVMLFAGDDATAKSVVSSLATEIGFDAVDAGTLAAARDLEHLAMIWIRLAYSLGQGPDIALALLRR
;
A
#
# COMPACT_ATOMS: atom_id res chain seq x y z
N VAL A 1 4.26 -15.67 -5.47
CA VAL A 1 5.38 -14.82 -4.99
C VAL A 1 5.36 -14.76 -3.47
N LYS A 2 6.52 -14.47 -2.87
CA LYS A 2 6.65 -14.20 -1.43
C LYS A 2 6.40 -12.73 -1.16
N ILE A 3 5.39 -12.43 -0.35
CA ILE A 3 4.98 -11.05 -0.02
C ILE A 3 5.20 -10.81 1.46
N ALA A 4 6.09 -9.88 1.79
CA ALA A 4 6.21 -9.36 3.15
C ALA A 4 5.33 -8.13 3.32
N ILE A 5 4.54 -8.09 4.39
CA ILE A 5 3.68 -6.96 4.71
C ILE A 5 4.22 -6.29 5.98
N VAL A 6 4.85 -5.14 5.82
CA VAL A 6 5.34 -4.34 6.95
C VAL A 6 4.19 -3.51 7.50
N GLY A 7 3.60 -4.02 8.59
CA GLY A 7 2.41 -3.46 9.23
C GLY A 7 1.14 -4.29 9.02
N ALA A 8 0.61 -4.86 10.09
CA ALA A 8 -0.60 -5.67 10.12
C ALA A 8 -1.85 -4.87 10.57
N GLY A 9 -1.93 -3.61 10.13
CA GLY A 9 -3.11 -2.77 10.30
C GLY A 9 -4.21 -3.14 9.30
N ARG A 10 -5.30 -2.34 9.26
CA ARG A 10 -6.46 -2.61 8.38
C ARG A 10 -6.07 -2.80 6.90
N VAL A 11 -5.18 -1.97 6.35
CA VAL A 11 -4.72 -2.09 4.96
C VAL A 11 -3.89 -3.35 4.77
N GLY A 12 -2.86 -3.55 5.60
CA GLY A 12 -1.97 -4.70 5.48
C GLY A 12 -2.71 -6.03 5.64
N SER A 13 -3.60 -6.15 6.63
CA SER A 13 -4.38 -7.38 6.83
C SER A 13 -5.39 -7.64 5.69
N SER A 14 -6.06 -6.60 5.17
CA SER A 14 -6.98 -6.76 4.04
C SER A 14 -6.27 -7.25 2.78
N LEU A 15 -5.17 -6.59 2.38
CA LEU A 15 -4.41 -6.97 1.19
C LEU A 15 -3.75 -8.34 1.36
N GLY A 16 -3.17 -8.60 2.53
CA GLY A 16 -2.52 -9.88 2.79
C GLY A 16 -3.48 -11.06 2.77
N ALA A 17 -4.69 -10.91 3.33
CA ALA A 17 -5.73 -11.94 3.25
C ALA A 17 -6.15 -12.22 1.80
N ARG A 18 -6.29 -11.17 0.97
CA ARG A 18 -6.64 -11.31 -0.45
C ARG A 18 -5.53 -12.03 -1.22
N TRP A 19 -4.28 -11.59 -1.10
CA TRP A 19 -3.17 -12.24 -1.80
C TRP A 19 -2.90 -13.66 -1.32
N ASN A 20 -3.08 -13.94 -0.02
CA ASN A 20 -3.00 -15.31 0.48
C ASN A 20 -4.09 -16.21 -0.15
N ALA A 21 -5.31 -15.69 -0.35
CA ALA A 21 -6.40 -16.41 -1.03
C ALA A 21 -6.09 -16.67 -2.52
N GLU A 22 -5.31 -15.80 -3.17
CA GLU A 22 -4.82 -15.99 -4.55
C GLU A 22 -3.56 -16.91 -4.62
N GLY A 23 -3.13 -17.48 -3.49
CA GLY A 23 -2.04 -18.46 -3.44
C GLY A 23 -0.64 -17.87 -3.29
N HIS A 24 -0.51 -16.60 -2.89
CA HIS A 24 0.78 -16.01 -2.53
C HIS A 24 1.20 -16.42 -1.12
N ASP A 25 2.51 -16.49 -0.89
CA ASP A 25 3.11 -16.74 0.42
C ASP A 25 3.25 -15.42 1.16
N VAL A 26 2.40 -15.20 2.18
CA VAL A 26 2.31 -13.91 2.88
C VAL A 26 2.85 -14.03 4.30
N ILE A 27 3.78 -13.12 4.65
CA ILE A 27 4.29 -12.95 6.01
C ILE A 27 4.13 -11.50 6.48
N TYR A 28 3.74 -11.31 7.76
CA TYR A 28 3.55 -9.97 8.33
C TYR A 28 4.72 -9.56 9.20
N GLY A 29 5.36 -8.46 8.87
CA GLY A 29 6.37 -7.78 9.68
C GLY A 29 5.70 -6.90 10.74
N VAL A 30 5.78 -7.30 12.00
CA VAL A 30 5.13 -6.62 13.14
C VAL A 30 6.13 -6.38 14.27
N ARG A 31 5.86 -5.38 15.13
CA ARG A 31 6.77 -5.00 16.22
C ARG A 31 6.99 -6.14 17.21
N ASP A 32 5.94 -6.86 17.59
CA ASP A 32 5.97 -8.01 18.48
C ASP A 32 5.23 -9.19 17.82
N PRO A 33 5.97 -10.11 17.17
CA PRO A 33 5.37 -11.29 16.52
C PRO A 33 4.63 -12.24 17.48
N SER A 34 4.91 -12.15 18.78
CA SER A 34 4.25 -13.00 19.78
C SER A 34 2.93 -12.45 20.31
N ASP A 35 2.55 -11.23 19.89
CA ASP A 35 1.31 -10.60 20.33
C ASP A 35 0.08 -11.40 19.86
N PRO A 36 -0.80 -11.85 20.79
CA PRO A 36 -1.98 -12.66 20.46
C PRO A 36 -2.93 -12.06 19.44
N ARG A 37 -2.95 -10.74 19.26
CA ARG A 37 -3.79 -10.07 18.25
C ARG A 37 -3.46 -10.48 16.81
N TYR A 38 -2.28 -11.07 16.58
CA TYR A 38 -1.83 -11.53 15.26
C TYR A 38 -1.96 -13.05 15.06
N ALA A 39 -2.52 -13.79 16.01
CA ALA A 39 -2.59 -15.26 15.99
C ALA A 39 -3.31 -15.81 14.73
N GLU A 40 -4.22 -15.03 14.13
CA GLU A 40 -4.98 -15.43 12.95
C GLU A 40 -4.31 -15.04 11.62
N LEU A 41 -3.16 -14.35 11.64
CA LEU A 41 -2.46 -13.86 10.45
C LEU A 41 -1.51 -14.93 9.88
N GLY A 42 -1.74 -16.12 9.77
CA GLY A 42 -0.97 -17.14 9.03
C GLY A 42 0.57 -17.19 9.21
N GLY A 43 1.22 -16.06 9.50
CA GLY A 43 2.67 -15.95 9.75
C GLY A 43 3.09 -14.53 10.11
N THR A 44 3.86 -14.40 11.21
CA THR A 44 4.40 -13.12 11.69
C THR A 44 5.90 -13.22 12.00
N ALA A 45 6.62 -12.15 11.76
CA ALA A 45 8.04 -11.98 12.09
C ALA A 45 8.31 -10.52 12.47
N THR A 46 9.54 -10.21 12.88
CA THR A 46 9.95 -8.80 12.95
C THR A 46 9.97 -8.20 11.54
N PRO A 47 9.83 -6.87 11.36
CA PRO A 47 9.90 -6.28 10.03
C PRO A 47 11.17 -6.65 9.26
N ALA A 48 12.33 -6.70 9.94
CA ALA A 48 13.59 -7.08 9.32
C ALA A 48 13.62 -8.54 8.86
N ASP A 49 13.09 -9.46 9.68
CA ASP A 49 13.05 -10.88 9.32
C ASP A 49 11.99 -11.16 8.24
N ALA A 50 10.86 -10.45 8.27
CA ALA A 50 9.79 -10.65 7.30
C ALA A 50 10.21 -10.31 5.87
N VAL A 51 11.08 -9.33 5.68
CA VAL A 51 11.52 -8.90 4.34
C VAL A 51 12.66 -9.74 3.77
N LEU A 52 13.26 -10.64 4.58
CA LEU A 52 14.28 -11.56 4.07
C LEU A 52 13.68 -12.46 3.00
N ASP A 53 14.32 -12.52 1.84
CA ASP A 53 13.88 -13.33 0.68
C ASP A 53 12.47 -12.98 0.14
N ALA A 54 11.91 -11.82 0.46
CA ALA A 54 10.65 -11.37 -0.11
C ALA A 54 10.83 -10.83 -1.53
N ASP A 55 10.00 -11.30 -2.46
CA ASP A 55 9.92 -10.75 -3.82
C ASP A 55 9.28 -9.36 -3.82
N VAL A 56 8.27 -9.19 -2.95
CA VAL A 56 7.46 -7.98 -2.81
C VAL A 56 7.36 -7.59 -1.34
N VAL A 57 7.53 -6.31 -1.04
CA VAL A 57 7.35 -5.74 0.30
C VAL A 57 6.26 -4.67 0.25
N LEU A 58 5.13 -4.92 0.93
CA LEU A 58 4.09 -3.91 1.14
C LEU A 58 4.41 -3.09 2.40
N VAL A 59 4.52 -1.78 2.28
CA VAL A 59 4.61 -0.85 3.41
C VAL A 59 3.21 -0.33 3.73
N ALA A 60 2.65 -0.78 4.87
CA ALA A 60 1.31 -0.46 5.35
C ALA A 60 1.31 0.00 6.81
N LEU A 61 2.22 0.92 7.12
CA LEU A 61 2.43 1.51 8.44
C LEU A 61 1.72 2.88 8.59
N PRO A 62 1.41 3.31 9.81
CA PRO A 62 1.18 4.72 10.11
C PRO A 62 2.40 5.55 9.70
N TRP A 63 2.16 6.74 9.13
CA TRP A 63 3.24 7.54 8.53
C TRP A 63 4.37 7.88 9.50
N ASP A 64 4.04 8.17 10.75
CA ASP A 64 5.00 8.50 11.82
C ASP A 64 5.95 7.35 12.21
N ALA A 65 5.62 6.11 11.84
CA ALA A 65 6.47 4.94 12.10
C ALA A 65 7.33 4.53 10.88
N VAL A 66 7.06 5.07 9.69
CA VAL A 66 7.67 4.58 8.44
C VAL A 66 9.18 4.76 8.42
N GLU A 67 9.67 5.96 8.73
CA GLU A 67 11.10 6.28 8.68
C GLU A 67 11.91 5.40 9.64
N GLU A 68 11.47 5.29 10.89
CA GLU A 68 12.14 4.47 11.91
C GLU A 68 12.27 3.02 11.47
N VAL A 69 11.17 2.43 10.98
CA VAL A 69 11.14 1.02 10.59
C VAL A 69 11.99 0.79 9.34
N LEU A 70 11.83 1.61 8.29
CA LEU A 70 12.50 1.38 7.01
C LEU A 70 13.99 1.71 7.04
N SER A 71 14.45 2.65 7.89
CA SER A 71 15.86 2.95 8.03
C SER A 71 16.68 1.77 8.58
N GLY A 72 16.03 0.84 9.27
CA GLY A 72 16.64 -0.39 9.80
C GLY A 72 16.60 -1.59 8.82
N ILE A 73 16.04 -1.44 7.62
CA ILE A 73 15.79 -2.54 6.68
C ILE A 73 16.40 -2.19 5.31
N ASP A 74 16.97 -3.18 4.63
CA ASP A 74 17.40 -3.04 3.23
C ASP A 74 16.36 -3.64 2.28
N LEU A 75 15.77 -2.81 1.42
CA LEU A 75 14.75 -3.19 0.46
C LEU A 75 15.25 -3.08 -0.99
N SER A 76 16.56 -3.08 -1.22
CA SER A 76 17.18 -2.86 -2.55
C SER A 76 16.78 -3.92 -3.57
N ASP A 77 16.57 -5.16 -3.14
CA ASP A 77 16.30 -6.31 -4.01
C ASP A 77 14.80 -6.57 -4.23
N ALA A 78 13.93 -6.06 -3.36
CA ALA A 78 12.49 -6.29 -3.43
C ALA A 78 11.76 -5.25 -4.29
N VAL A 79 10.60 -5.62 -4.83
CA VAL A 79 9.59 -4.65 -5.28
C VAL A 79 8.89 -4.10 -4.05
N VAL A 80 8.92 -2.78 -3.87
CA VAL A 80 8.31 -2.12 -2.71
C VAL A 80 7.00 -1.47 -3.10
N ILE A 81 5.91 -1.87 -2.48
CA ILE A 81 4.59 -1.22 -2.63
C ILE A 81 4.41 -0.26 -1.45
N ASP A 82 4.27 1.02 -1.75
CA ASP A 82 3.92 2.03 -0.77
C ASP A 82 2.41 2.26 -0.74
N ALA A 83 1.73 1.73 0.27
CA ALA A 83 0.30 1.94 0.52
C ALA A 83 0.05 3.02 1.60
N THR A 84 1.07 3.72 2.04
CA THR A 84 0.93 4.75 3.08
C THR A 84 0.32 6.04 2.54
N ASN A 85 -0.09 6.90 3.43
CA ASN A 85 -0.34 8.31 3.15
C ASN A 85 0.37 9.12 4.23
N ALA A 86 1.12 10.15 3.81
CA ALA A 86 1.81 11.06 4.72
C ALA A 86 0.80 12.00 5.39
N LEU A 87 0.00 11.48 6.31
CA LEU A 87 -1.08 12.19 6.97
C LEU A 87 -0.67 12.69 8.36
N ALA A 88 -1.12 13.89 8.71
CA ALA A 88 -1.10 14.35 10.09
C ALA A 88 -1.94 13.42 10.99
N ALA A 89 -1.70 13.45 12.29
CA ALA A 89 -2.43 12.62 13.26
C ALA A 89 -3.96 12.79 13.21
N ASN A 90 -4.44 13.96 12.76
CA ASN A 90 -5.87 14.23 12.55
C ASN A 90 -6.42 13.68 11.22
N SER A 91 -5.59 13.11 10.36
CA SER A 91 -5.90 12.59 9.02
C SER A 91 -6.61 13.60 8.08
N ARG A 92 -6.41 14.89 8.31
CA ARG A 92 -7.09 15.97 7.55
C ARG A 92 -6.19 16.72 6.57
N GLU A 93 -4.88 16.52 6.69
CA GLU A 93 -3.88 17.18 5.86
C GLU A 93 -2.69 16.24 5.60
N LEU A 94 -2.06 16.43 4.46
CA LEU A 94 -0.78 15.79 4.17
C LEU A 94 0.32 16.53 4.93
N VAL A 95 1.25 15.75 5.46
CA VAL A 95 2.47 16.23 6.13
C VAL A 95 3.68 15.67 5.40
N GLY A 96 4.87 16.08 5.79
CA GLY A 96 6.12 15.57 5.24
C GLY A 96 6.86 16.62 4.42
N ASN A 97 7.68 16.18 3.49
CA ASN A 97 8.54 17.06 2.71
C ASN A 97 7.73 17.79 1.62
N PRO A 98 7.82 19.13 1.49
CA PRO A 98 7.10 19.88 0.46
C PRO A 98 7.54 19.54 -0.97
N ASP A 99 8.76 19.05 -1.15
CA ASP A 99 9.36 18.77 -2.46
C ASP A 99 9.31 17.29 -2.85
N LEU A 100 9.10 16.38 -1.90
CA LEU A 100 9.09 14.93 -2.11
C LEU A 100 7.78 14.30 -1.65
N SER A 101 7.28 13.35 -2.44
CA SER A 101 6.18 12.49 -2.00
C SER A 101 6.62 11.52 -0.90
N GLY A 102 5.67 10.95 -0.15
CA GLY A 102 5.95 9.88 0.80
C GLY A 102 6.64 8.69 0.15
N ALA A 103 6.24 8.32 -1.06
CA ALA A 103 6.89 7.23 -1.80
C ALA A 103 8.36 7.51 -2.14
N GLN A 104 8.71 8.76 -2.45
CA GLN A 104 10.10 9.14 -2.69
C GLN A 104 10.94 9.11 -1.40
N LEU A 105 10.34 9.47 -0.26
CA LEU A 105 10.99 9.31 1.05
C LEU A 105 11.19 7.83 1.41
N ILE A 106 10.19 6.98 1.16
CA ILE A 106 10.29 5.52 1.35
C ILE A 106 11.41 4.93 0.48
N ALA A 107 11.57 5.40 -0.77
CA ALA A 107 12.66 4.99 -1.63
C ALA A 107 14.04 5.32 -1.04
N GLN A 108 14.17 6.47 -0.37
CA GLN A 108 15.40 6.87 0.31
C GLN A 108 15.64 6.05 1.59
N TRP A 109 14.66 5.94 2.47
CA TRP A 109 14.78 5.23 3.75
C TRP A 109 15.02 3.74 3.57
N GLY A 110 14.27 3.09 2.66
CA GLY A 110 14.40 1.66 2.34
C GLY A 110 15.50 1.34 1.31
N ARG A 111 16.22 2.34 0.81
CA ARG A 111 17.29 2.19 -0.20
C ARG A 111 16.86 1.44 -1.47
N SER A 112 15.59 1.54 -1.83
CA SER A 112 15.04 0.85 -3.00
C SER A 112 14.82 1.80 -4.18
N ARG A 113 15.11 1.29 -5.39
CA ARG A 113 14.77 1.95 -6.67
C ARG A 113 13.50 1.38 -7.31
N ARG A 114 12.93 0.36 -6.70
CA ARG A 114 11.76 -0.39 -7.21
C ARG A 114 10.51 -0.09 -6.40
N VAL A 115 10.34 1.18 -5.99
CA VAL A 115 9.18 1.65 -5.22
C VAL A 115 8.04 2.00 -6.15
N ILE A 116 6.86 1.46 -5.86
CA ILE A 116 5.60 1.74 -6.54
C ILE A 116 4.59 2.23 -5.50
N LYS A 117 4.11 3.44 -5.67
CA LYS A 117 2.97 3.96 -4.94
C LYS A 117 1.70 3.28 -5.43
N ALA A 118 0.94 2.61 -4.55
CA ALA A 118 -0.34 1.98 -4.88
C ALA A 118 -1.16 1.73 -3.61
N PHE A 119 -2.45 1.39 -3.74
CA PHE A 119 -3.35 1.06 -2.63
C PHE A 119 -3.54 2.15 -1.57
N ASN A 120 -3.22 3.39 -1.90
CA ASN A 120 -3.32 4.52 -0.98
C ASN A 120 -4.62 5.33 -1.14
N SER A 121 -5.32 5.21 -2.28
CA SER A 121 -6.45 6.07 -2.67
C SER A 121 -7.84 5.46 -2.46
N THR A 122 -7.94 4.39 -1.67
CA THR A 122 -9.20 3.76 -1.28
C THR A 122 -9.14 3.22 0.15
N GLY A 123 -10.29 2.84 0.72
CA GLY A 123 -10.37 2.29 2.06
C GLY A 123 -10.00 0.80 2.13
N ALA A 124 -9.55 0.35 3.32
CA ALA A 124 -9.21 -1.06 3.55
C ALA A 124 -10.40 -2.01 3.34
N GLY A 125 -11.63 -1.57 3.59
CA GLY A 125 -12.85 -2.34 3.27
C GLY A 125 -12.97 -2.63 1.78
N ASN A 126 -12.66 -1.63 0.94
CA ASN A 126 -12.70 -1.77 -0.52
C ASN A 126 -11.54 -2.64 -1.06
N MET A 127 -10.45 -2.76 -0.31
CA MET A 127 -9.37 -3.70 -0.63
C MET A 127 -9.73 -5.13 -0.28
N ALA A 128 -10.50 -5.33 0.79
CA ALA A 128 -11.03 -6.64 1.18
C ALA A 128 -12.10 -7.15 0.20
N ASP A 129 -12.98 -6.24 -0.26
CA ASP A 129 -14.01 -6.55 -1.26
C ASP A 129 -14.16 -5.38 -2.25
N PRO A 130 -13.54 -5.45 -3.43
CA PRO A 130 -13.63 -4.43 -4.47
C PRO A 130 -14.87 -4.58 -5.36
N THR A 131 -15.89 -5.29 -4.94
CA THR A 131 -17.10 -5.53 -5.73
C THR A 131 -18.04 -4.33 -5.71
N TYR A 132 -18.30 -3.75 -6.87
CA TYR A 132 -19.23 -2.62 -7.04
C TYR A 132 -20.17 -2.87 -8.21
N SER A 133 -21.45 -2.57 -8.03
CA SER A 133 -22.46 -2.69 -9.11
C SER A 133 -22.25 -1.67 -10.24
N GLY A 134 -21.53 -0.57 -9.98
CA GLY A 134 -21.27 0.49 -10.93
C GLY A 134 -20.05 0.28 -11.83
N GLY A 135 -19.30 -0.79 -11.64
CA GLY A 135 -18.08 -1.12 -12.41
C GLY A 135 -16.90 -1.49 -11.54
N THR A 136 -15.79 -1.79 -12.19
CA THR A 136 -14.53 -2.17 -11.53
C THR A 136 -13.84 -0.93 -10.95
N PRO A 137 -13.48 -0.93 -9.66
CA PRO A 137 -12.76 0.19 -9.06
C PRO A 137 -11.34 0.28 -9.63
N VAL A 138 -10.88 1.50 -9.91
CA VAL A 138 -9.51 1.74 -10.39
C VAL A 138 -8.51 1.69 -9.24
N MET A 139 -7.37 1.04 -9.47
CA MET A 139 -6.17 1.16 -8.63
C MET A 139 -5.09 1.87 -9.43
N LEU A 140 -4.92 3.16 -9.16
CA LEU A 140 -3.84 3.95 -9.74
C LEU A 140 -2.53 3.60 -9.05
N PHE A 141 -1.47 3.43 -9.83
CA PHE A 141 -0.12 3.21 -9.30
C PHE A 141 0.92 4.06 -10.03
N ALA A 142 2.01 4.42 -9.35
CA ALA A 142 3.08 5.24 -9.89
C ALA A 142 4.45 4.75 -9.42
N GLY A 143 5.44 4.76 -10.32
CA GLY A 143 6.81 4.33 -10.03
C GLY A 143 7.70 4.41 -11.27
N ASP A 144 8.99 4.18 -11.12
CA ASP A 144 9.97 4.34 -12.20
C ASP A 144 10.40 3.00 -12.82
N ASP A 145 10.38 1.89 -12.05
CA ASP A 145 10.81 0.58 -12.54
C ASP A 145 9.66 -0.15 -13.26
N ALA A 146 9.85 -0.43 -14.54
CA ALA A 146 8.81 -1.04 -15.39
C ALA A 146 8.46 -2.49 -14.95
N THR A 147 9.44 -3.24 -14.45
CA THR A 147 9.23 -4.60 -13.97
C THR A 147 8.43 -4.58 -12.66
N ALA A 148 8.78 -3.69 -11.73
CA ALA A 148 8.03 -3.50 -10.50
C ALA A 148 6.58 -3.05 -10.77
N LYS A 149 6.36 -2.14 -11.73
CA LYS A 149 5.02 -1.75 -12.18
C LYS A 149 4.20 -2.93 -12.68
N SER A 150 4.80 -3.83 -13.47
CA SER A 150 4.13 -5.03 -13.98
C SER A 150 3.70 -5.95 -12.83
N VAL A 151 4.57 -6.17 -11.84
CA VAL A 151 4.26 -6.98 -10.66
C VAL A 151 3.09 -6.37 -9.88
N VAL A 152 3.13 -5.06 -9.60
CA VAL A 152 2.08 -4.38 -8.82
C VAL A 152 0.75 -4.35 -9.58
N SER A 153 0.80 -4.15 -10.90
CA SER A 153 -0.39 -4.22 -11.76
C SER A 153 -1.06 -5.60 -11.70
N SER A 154 -0.27 -6.69 -11.77
CA SER A 154 -0.80 -8.06 -11.63
C SER A 154 -1.44 -8.26 -10.26
N LEU A 155 -0.74 -7.93 -9.17
CA LEU A 155 -1.25 -8.07 -7.81
C LEU A 155 -2.54 -7.27 -7.54
N ALA A 156 -2.69 -6.09 -8.16
CA ALA A 156 -3.90 -5.30 -8.05
C ALA A 156 -5.06 -5.91 -8.85
N THR A 157 -4.77 -6.43 -10.07
CA THR A 157 -5.77 -7.04 -10.95
C THR A 157 -6.29 -8.36 -10.38
N GLU A 158 -5.41 -9.19 -9.81
CA GLU A 158 -5.75 -10.48 -9.19
C GLU A 158 -6.79 -10.32 -8.08
N ILE A 159 -6.71 -9.23 -7.31
CA ILE A 159 -7.67 -8.96 -6.23
C ILE A 159 -8.87 -8.12 -6.65
N GLY A 160 -9.05 -7.85 -7.96
CA GLY A 160 -10.27 -7.31 -8.53
C GLY A 160 -10.28 -5.81 -8.87
N PHE A 161 -9.12 -5.16 -8.96
CA PHE A 161 -9.02 -3.76 -9.38
C PHE A 161 -8.68 -3.61 -10.88
N ASP A 162 -9.14 -2.51 -11.50
CA ASP A 162 -8.62 -2.01 -12.78
C ASP A 162 -7.30 -1.27 -12.50
N ALA A 163 -6.16 -1.95 -12.70
CA ALA A 163 -4.85 -1.42 -12.41
C ALA A 163 -4.39 -0.46 -13.52
N VAL A 164 -4.13 0.81 -13.19
CA VAL A 164 -3.80 1.85 -14.16
C VAL A 164 -2.52 2.59 -13.77
N ASP A 165 -1.56 2.60 -14.68
CA ASP A 165 -0.30 3.32 -14.52
C ASP A 165 -0.53 4.85 -14.58
N ALA A 166 -0.20 5.54 -13.49
CA ALA A 166 -0.30 6.99 -13.37
C ALA A 166 1.04 7.71 -13.65
N GLY A 167 2.09 6.98 -14.05
CA GLY A 167 3.36 7.57 -14.46
C GLY A 167 4.54 7.23 -13.55
N THR A 168 5.49 8.17 -13.45
CA THR A 168 6.73 8.01 -12.67
C THR A 168 6.48 8.12 -11.16
N LEU A 169 7.49 7.82 -10.35
CA LEU A 169 7.41 7.96 -8.89
C LEU A 169 7.08 9.40 -8.43
N ALA A 170 7.40 10.40 -9.25
CA ALA A 170 7.01 11.78 -9.00
C ALA A 170 5.49 11.97 -8.94
N ALA A 171 4.70 11.19 -9.71
CA ALA A 171 3.23 11.23 -9.69
C ALA A 171 2.63 10.64 -8.39
N ALA A 172 3.44 10.02 -7.53
CA ALA A 172 2.96 9.53 -6.23
C ALA A 172 2.35 10.64 -5.36
N ARG A 173 2.82 11.87 -5.50
CA ARG A 173 2.24 13.04 -4.82
C ARG A 173 0.79 13.29 -5.25
N ASP A 174 0.49 13.14 -6.53
CA ASP A 174 -0.87 13.31 -7.04
C ASP A 174 -1.79 12.21 -6.48
N LEU A 175 -1.29 10.99 -6.33
CA LEU A 175 -2.02 9.90 -5.69
C LEU A 175 -2.27 10.15 -4.19
N GLU A 176 -1.34 10.78 -3.50
CA GLU A 176 -1.52 11.21 -2.10
C GLU A 176 -2.61 12.30 -1.98
N HIS A 177 -2.65 13.27 -2.91
CA HIS A 177 -3.74 14.24 -2.96
C HIS A 177 -5.08 13.61 -3.32
N LEU A 178 -5.09 12.61 -4.21
CA LEU A 178 -6.29 11.85 -4.53
C LEU A 178 -6.82 11.09 -3.31
N ALA A 179 -5.93 10.52 -2.50
CA ALA A 179 -6.33 9.91 -1.23
C ALA A 179 -7.01 10.91 -0.29
N MET A 180 -6.53 12.16 -0.25
CA MET A 180 -7.18 13.21 0.54
C MET A 180 -8.58 13.53 0.04
N ILE A 181 -8.81 13.52 -1.28
CA ILE A 181 -10.14 13.70 -1.86
C ILE A 181 -11.04 12.55 -1.41
N TRP A 182 -10.57 11.31 -1.54
CA TRP A 182 -11.32 10.13 -1.12
C TRP A 182 -11.67 10.18 0.39
N ILE A 183 -10.70 10.51 1.25
CA ILE A 183 -10.90 10.64 2.71
C ILE A 183 -11.97 11.70 3.03
N ARG A 184 -11.94 12.85 2.35
CA ARG A 184 -12.95 13.91 2.53
C ARG A 184 -14.34 13.45 2.11
N LEU A 185 -14.46 12.78 0.97
CA LEU A 185 -15.74 12.24 0.50
C LEU A 185 -16.28 11.22 1.50
N ALA A 186 -15.45 10.26 1.90
CA ALA A 186 -15.85 9.15 2.77
C ALA A 186 -16.26 9.63 4.18
N TYR A 187 -15.43 10.46 4.81
CA TYR A 187 -15.56 10.75 6.24
C TYR A 187 -16.03 12.16 6.58
N SER A 188 -15.77 13.16 5.71
CA SER A 188 -16.14 14.55 6.00
C SER A 188 -17.42 14.99 5.29
N LEU A 189 -17.71 14.42 4.13
CA LEU A 189 -18.85 14.78 3.28
C LEU A 189 -19.97 13.73 3.28
N GLY A 190 -19.85 12.70 4.15
CA GLY A 190 -20.93 11.77 4.45
C GLY A 190 -21.25 10.74 3.35
N GLN A 191 -20.36 10.53 2.36
CA GLN A 191 -20.57 9.49 1.35
C GLN A 191 -20.35 8.07 1.89
N GLY A 192 -19.72 7.93 3.06
CA GLY A 192 -19.34 6.66 3.65
C GLY A 192 -18.06 6.07 3.05
N PRO A 193 -17.48 5.05 3.70
CA PRO A 193 -16.22 4.45 3.26
C PRO A 193 -16.37 3.46 2.08
N ASP A 194 -17.60 3.07 1.74
CA ASP A 194 -17.89 2.07 0.70
C ASP A 194 -18.03 2.73 -0.69
N ILE A 195 -17.16 3.68 -0.97
CA ILE A 195 -17.04 4.39 -2.25
C ILE A 195 -15.71 4.10 -2.90
N ALA A 196 -15.70 4.00 -4.23
CA ALA A 196 -14.49 3.86 -5.03
C ALA A 196 -14.52 4.77 -6.27
N LEU A 197 -13.35 4.98 -6.86
CA LEU A 197 -13.21 5.64 -8.14
C LEU A 197 -13.18 4.59 -9.24
N ALA A 198 -13.74 4.91 -10.40
CA ALA A 198 -13.66 4.08 -11.60
C ALA A 198 -13.19 4.92 -12.80
N LEU A 199 -12.41 4.32 -13.68
CA LEU A 199 -11.96 4.95 -14.92
C LEU A 199 -12.86 4.48 -16.07
N LEU A 200 -13.71 5.37 -16.56
CA LEU A 200 -14.55 5.07 -17.71
C LEU A 200 -13.77 5.32 -19.01
N ARG A 201 -13.85 4.35 -19.93
CA ARG A 201 -13.25 4.45 -21.27
C ARG A 201 -14.36 4.39 -22.32
N ARG A 202 -14.18 5.11 -23.46
CA ARG A 202 -15.07 5.06 -24.62
C ARG A 202 -14.52 4.08 -25.65
#